data_640691237f157cad95ff408b55bc6d07
#
_entry.id   640691237f157cad95ff408b55bc6d07
#
_cell.length_a   1.000
_cell.length_b   1.000
_cell.length_c   1.000
_cell.angle_alpha   90.00
_cell.angle_beta   90.00
_cell.angle_gamma   90.00
#
_symmetry.space_group_name_H-M   'P 1'
#
loop_
_entity.id
_entity.type
_entity.pdbx_description
1 polymer ?
#
loop_
_entity_poly.entity_id
_entity_poly.type
_entity_poly.pdbx_seq_one_letter_code
_entity_poly.pdbx_strand_id
1 'polypeptide(L)'
;MDEFAMGSTGETSYYGSPKNPFDNEMVSGGSSSASAISVAERIVPFALGTDTGGSIRQPSSFCGIVGLKPTYGRVSRYGLVAFASSLDQIGPMTKNVKENALLLNVISGYDKNDQTSSKEIVKDYAKYLNTDISNLKVAIPTYYLNEKIDKTVKNKV
;
A
#
# COMPACT_ATOMS: atom_id res chain seq x y z
N MET A 1 -8.04 11.32 -3.04
CA MET A 1 -8.14 10.13 -2.16
C MET A 1 -9.51 10.15 -1.51
N ASP A 2 -10.00 8.99 -1.10
CA ASP A 2 -11.26 8.92 -0.38
C ASP A 2 -11.15 9.56 0.99
N GLU A 3 -12.16 10.35 1.39
CA GLU A 3 -12.19 11.05 2.65
C GLU A 3 -12.19 10.07 3.84
N PHE A 4 -11.43 10.39 4.87
CA PHE A 4 -11.29 9.59 6.09
C PHE A 4 -10.90 8.11 5.86
N ALA A 5 -10.23 7.82 4.74
CA ALA A 5 -9.93 6.47 4.28
C ALA A 5 -11.16 5.58 4.03
N MET A 6 -12.34 6.18 3.90
CA MET A 6 -13.63 5.49 3.73
C MET A 6 -13.99 5.30 2.27
N GLY A 7 -13.23 4.51 1.55
CA GLY A 7 -13.48 4.19 0.15
C GLY A 7 -12.43 3.27 -0.44
N SER A 8 -12.71 2.76 -1.63
CA SER A 8 -11.81 1.87 -2.35
C SER A 8 -11.69 2.19 -3.83
N THR A 9 -12.31 3.28 -4.29
CA THR A 9 -12.36 3.66 -5.70
C THR A 9 -11.81 5.05 -5.97
N GLY A 10 -11.71 5.91 -4.95
CA GLY A 10 -11.38 7.32 -5.08
C GLY A 10 -12.61 8.21 -5.33
N GLU A 11 -13.79 7.63 -5.55
CA GLU A 11 -14.99 8.34 -5.96
C GLU A 11 -15.59 9.23 -4.85
N THR A 12 -15.28 8.96 -3.59
CA THR A 12 -15.75 9.75 -2.44
C THR A 12 -14.88 10.98 -2.14
N SER A 13 -13.87 11.24 -2.98
CA SER A 13 -13.01 12.41 -2.82
C SER A 13 -13.77 13.73 -2.99
N TYR A 14 -13.58 14.66 -2.07
CA TYR A 14 -14.15 16.01 -2.13
C TYR A 14 -13.82 16.76 -3.43
N TYR A 15 -12.64 16.52 -4.01
CA TYR A 15 -12.18 17.16 -5.25
C TYR A 15 -12.64 16.42 -6.52
N GLY A 16 -13.52 15.45 -6.41
CA GLY A 16 -13.98 14.60 -7.49
C GLY A 16 -13.16 13.31 -7.64
N SER A 17 -13.69 12.41 -8.45
CA SER A 17 -13.10 11.09 -8.69
C SER A 17 -11.76 11.21 -9.45
N PRO A 18 -10.64 10.77 -8.86
CA PRO A 18 -9.37 10.76 -9.56
C PRO A 18 -9.37 9.67 -10.63
N LYS A 19 -8.80 9.99 -11.79
CA LYS A 19 -8.74 9.08 -12.94
C LYS A 19 -7.53 8.15 -12.85
N ASN A 20 -7.68 6.95 -13.39
CA ASN A 20 -6.56 6.01 -13.50
C ASN A 20 -5.56 6.53 -14.56
N PRO A 21 -4.24 6.56 -14.28
CA PRO A 21 -3.23 7.06 -15.21
C PRO A 21 -3.15 6.32 -16.54
N PHE A 22 -3.60 5.07 -16.59
CA PHE A 22 -3.55 4.25 -17.79
C PHE A 22 -4.85 4.28 -18.61
N ASP A 23 -5.98 4.59 -17.95
CA ASP A 23 -7.28 4.65 -18.59
C ASP A 23 -8.22 5.56 -17.79
N ASN A 24 -8.54 6.72 -18.35
CA ASN A 24 -9.37 7.74 -17.72
C ASN A 24 -10.83 7.32 -17.48
N GLU A 25 -11.27 6.22 -18.08
CA GLU A 25 -12.60 5.64 -17.85
C GLU A 25 -12.62 4.68 -16.66
N MET A 26 -11.44 4.31 -16.16
CA MET A 26 -11.28 3.38 -15.04
C MET A 26 -10.98 4.12 -13.73
N VAL A 27 -11.37 3.50 -12.62
CA VAL A 27 -11.03 4.00 -11.28
C VAL A 27 -9.55 3.79 -10.98
N SER A 28 -8.96 4.70 -10.22
CA SER A 28 -7.57 4.59 -9.76
C SER A 28 -7.41 3.66 -8.55
N GLY A 29 -8.53 3.19 -7.98
CA GLY A 29 -8.54 2.55 -6.69
C GLY A 29 -8.42 3.55 -5.53
N GLY A 30 -8.54 3.07 -4.32
CA GLY A 30 -8.53 3.89 -3.11
C GLY A 30 -8.29 3.06 -1.83
N SER A 31 -8.24 3.78 -0.74
CA SER A 31 -8.44 5.21 -0.49
C SER A 31 -7.24 6.10 -0.84
N SER A 32 -6.02 5.56 -0.95
CA SER A 32 -4.78 6.32 -1.25
C SER A 32 -4.59 6.58 -2.75
N SER A 33 -5.68 6.90 -3.47
CA SER A 33 -5.70 7.12 -4.92
C SER A 33 -4.72 8.21 -5.38
N ALA A 34 -4.75 9.38 -4.75
CA ALA A 34 -3.88 10.50 -5.12
C ALA A 34 -2.40 10.18 -4.95
N SER A 35 -2.04 9.46 -3.86
CA SER A 35 -0.67 8.97 -3.64
C SER A 35 -0.23 8.02 -4.75
N ALA A 36 -1.10 7.09 -5.15
CA ALA A 36 -0.80 6.15 -6.23
C ALA A 36 -0.60 6.86 -7.57
N ILE A 37 -1.52 7.74 -7.93
CA ILE A 37 -1.47 8.50 -9.20
C ILE A 37 -0.21 9.36 -9.26
N SER A 38 0.09 10.11 -8.19
CA SER A 38 1.25 11.03 -8.20
C SER A 38 2.59 10.29 -8.41
N VAL A 39 2.72 9.07 -7.88
CA VAL A 39 3.89 8.21 -8.13
C VAL A 39 3.82 7.62 -9.55
N ALA A 40 2.66 7.14 -9.98
CA ALA A 40 2.49 6.56 -11.32
C ALA A 40 2.85 7.55 -12.42
N GLU A 41 2.36 8.78 -12.31
CA GLU A 41 2.62 9.91 -13.22
C GLU A 41 4.00 10.56 -13.04
N ARG A 42 4.81 10.07 -12.09
CA ARG A 42 6.14 10.62 -11.79
C ARG A 42 6.13 12.09 -11.33
N ILE A 43 5.02 12.56 -10.76
CA ILE A 43 4.93 13.89 -10.14
C ILE A 43 5.83 13.95 -8.91
N VAL A 44 5.89 12.84 -8.17
CA VAL A 44 6.78 12.65 -7.02
C VAL A 44 7.51 11.31 -7.13
N PRO A 45 8.72 11.19 -6.57
CA PRO A 45 9.47 9.93 -6.59
C PRO A 45 8.83 8.85 -5.71
N PHE A 46 8.15 9.23 -4.65
CA PHE A 46 7.44 8.34 -3.73
C PHE A 46 6.29 9.07 -3.06
N ALA A 47 5.38 8.31 -2.47
CA ALA A 47 4.32 8.83 -1.62
C ALA A 47 4.09 7.88 -0.42
N LEU A 48 3.37 8.38 0.59
CA LEU A 48 2.84 7.57 1.66
C LEU A 48 1.33 7.38 1.44
N GLY A 49 0.86 6.23 1.84
CA GLY A 49 -0.56 5.92 1.91
C GLY A 49 -0.94 5.33 3.26
N THR A 50 -2.22 5.07 3.44
CA THR A 50 -2.75 4.33 4.59
C THR A 50 -3.52 3.11 4.11
N ASP A 51 -3.44 2.02 4.85
CA ASP A 51 -4.09 0.75 4.47
C ASP A 51 -4.74 0.11 5.69
N THR A 52 -6.04 -0.05 5.60
CA THR A 52 -6.86 -0.76 6.59
C THR A 52 -7.28 -2.10 6.03
N GLY A 53 -7.82 -2.11 4.80
CA GLY A 53 -8.32 -3.28 4.10
C GLY A 53 -7.86 -3.38 2.64
N GLY A 54 -6.83 -2.60 2.24
CA GLY A 54 -6.32 -2.59 0.87
C GLY A 54 -5.95 -1.21 0.33
N SER A 55 -6.11 -0.15 1.12
CA SER A 55 -6.07 1.24 0.64
C SER A 55 -4.68 1.76 0.22
N ILE A 56 -3.61 0.99 0.38
CA ILE A 56 -2.31 1.17 -0.30
C ILE A 56 -2.21 0.18 -1.46
N ARG A 57 -2.46 -1.11 -1.18
CA ARG A 57 -2.19 -2.23 -2.09
C ARG A 57 -3.05 -2.16 -3.35
N GLN A 58 -4.35 -1.88 -3.20
CA GLN A 58 -5.29 -1.84 -4.31
C GLN A 58 -4.99 -0.68 -5.27
N PRO A 59 -4.92 0.60 -4.84
CA PRO A 59 -4.60 1.69 -5.76
C PRO A 59 -3.20 1.55 -6.37
N SER A 60 -2.23 0.98 -5.65
CA SER A 60 -0.92 0.67 -6.22
C SER A 60 -1.01 -0.33 -7.36
N SER A 61 -1.81 -1.39 -7.18
CA SER A 61 -2.05 -2.39 -8.23
C SER A 61 -2.74 -1.79 -9.45
N PHE A 62 -3.76 -0.95 -9.24
CA PHE A 62 -4.51 -0.32 -10.34
C PHE A 62 -3.68 0.72 -11.10
N CYS A 63 -2.79 1.42 -10.40
CA CYS A 63 -1.91 2.44 -10.99
C CYS A 63 -0.50 1.92 -11.38
N GLY A 64 -0.28 0.59 -11.37
CA GLY A 64 0.96 -0.02 -11.86
C GLY A 64 2.22 0.40 -11.10
N ILE A 65 2.12 0.53 -9.78
CA ILE A 65 3.24 0.88 -8.88
C ILE A 65 3.38 -0.16 -7.75
N VAL A 66 4.40 -0.01 -6.93
CA VAL A 66 4.64 -0.86 -5.75
C VAL A 66 4.09 -0.18 -4.50
N GLY A 67 3.13 -0.82 -3.84
CA GLY A 67 2.60 -0.39 -2.55
C GLY A 67 2.76 -1.48 -1.50
N LEU A 68 3.27 -1.13 -0.33
CA LEU A 68 3.46 -2.06 0.76
C LEU A 68 2.66 -1.62 2.00
N LYS A 69 1.82 -2.51 2.50
CA LYS A 69 1.27 -2.41 3.84
C LYS A 69 2.19 -3.13 4.82
N PRO A 70 2.96 -2.42 5.65
CA PRO A 70 3.84 -3.04 6.62
C PRO A 70 3.06 -3.81 7.69
N THR A 71 3.77 -4.62 8.46
CA THR A 71 3.24 -5.22 9.68
C THR A 71 2.75 -4.13 10.64
N TYR A 72 1.62 -4.38 11.28
CA TYR A 72 1.02 -3.46 12.24
C TYR A 72 2.02 -3.00 13.30
N GLY A 73 2.03 -1.69 13.57
CA GLY A 73 2.95 -1.07 14.50
C GLY A 73 4.39 -0.87 13.97
N ARG A 74 4.68 -1.26 12.73
CA ARG A 74 6.03 -1.09 12.16
C ARG A 74 6.37 0.35 11.82
N VAL A 75 5.36 1.12 11.42
CA VAL A 75 5.42 2.56 11.16
C VAL A 75 4.47 3.24 12.14
N SER A 76 4.92 4.32 12.78
CA SER A 76 4.09 5.09 13.70
C SER A 76 2.82 5.61 13.02
N ARG A 77 1.72 5.58 13.75
CA ARG A 77 0.44 6.16 13.34
C ARG A 77 0.12 7.46 14.07
N TYR A 78 1.08 8.00 14.82
CA TYR A 78 0.91 9.27 15.49
C TYR A 78 0.61 10.39 14.47
N GLY A 79 -0.49 11.11 14.69
CA GLY A 79 -0.97 12.14 13.77
C GLY A 79 -1.89 11.64 12.65
N LEU A 80 -2.08 10.32 12.53
CA LEU A 80 -3.04 9.74 11.58
C LEU A 80 -4.46 9.82 12.16
N VAL A 81 -5.40 10.33 11.35
CA VAL A 81 -6.83 10.18 11.64
C VAL A 81 -7.24 8.74 11.35
N ALA A 82 -7.67 8.03 12.39
CA ALA A 82 -7.97 6.61 12.30
C ALA A 82 -9.27 6.34 11.53
N PHE A 83 -9.25 5.29 10.69
CA PHE A 83 -10.45 4.66 10.16
C PHE A 83 -10.83 3.44 11.03
N ALA A 84 -9.90 2.49 11.18
CA ALA A 84 -10.04 1.34 12.07
C ALA A 84 -8.71 1.13 12.80
N SER A 85 -8.59 1.66 14.01
CA SER A 85 -7.34 1.77 14.77
C SER A 85 -6.59 0.45 14.96
N SER A 86 -7.29 -0.69 14.96
CA SER A 86 -6.69 -2.02 15.09
C SER A 86 -6.12 -2.59 13.79
N LEU A 87 -6.35 -1.92 12.66
CA LEU A 87 -5.98 -2.40 11.32
C LEU A 87 -5.12 -1.40 10.55
N ASP A 88 -5.35 -0.10 10.76
CA ASP A 88 -4.72 0.98 10.00
C ASP A 88 -3.20 0.89 10.06
N GLN A 89 -2.55 1.06 8.92
CA GLN A 89 -1.11 1.14 8.81
C GLN A 89 -0.69 2.13 7.73
N ILE A 90 0.31 2.95 8.03
CA ILE A 90 0.98 3.79 7.04
C ILE A 90 2.01 2.96 6.30
N GLY A 91 2.15 3.16 5.00
CA GLY A 91 3.15 2.46 4.21
C GLY A 91 3.58 3.19 2.94
N PRO A 92 4.70 2.73 2.35
CA PRO A 92 5.32 3.36 1.20
C PRO A 92 4.65 2.96 -0.12
N MET A 93 4.64 3.91 -1.05
CA MET A 93 4.20 3.74 -2.45
C MET A 93 5.29 4.29 -3.37
N THR A 94 5.82 3.46 -4.27
CA THR A 94 7.01 3.76 -5.09
C THR A 94 6.93 3.10 -6.46
N LYS A 95 7.84 3.44 -7.37
CA LYS A 95 7.88 2.83 -8.72
C LYS A 95 8.43 1.41 -8.72
N ASN A 96 9.30 1.06 -7.78
CA ASN A 96 9.93 -0.26 -7.72
C ASN A 96 10.17 -0.73 -6.29
N VAL A 97 10.46 -2.02 -6.14
CA VAL A 97 10.64 -2.68 -4.83
C VAL A 97 11.84 -2.15 -4.06
N LYS A 98 12.92 -1.78 -4.75
CA LYS A 98 14.14 -1.25 -4.11
C LYS A 98 13.86 0.09 -3.43
N GLU A 99 13.20 1.00 -4.12
CA GLU A 99 12.76 2.29 -3.56
C GLU A 99 11.82 2.08 -2.38
N ASN A 100 10.90 1.10 -2.50
CA ASN A 100 9.96 0.76 -1.45
C ASN A 100 10.67 0.29 -0.18
N ALA A 101 11.66 -0.59 -0.31
CA ALA A 101 12.47 -1.07 0.81
C ALA A 101 13.28 0.07 1.46
N LEU A 102 13.87 0.97 0.67
CA LEU A 102 14.60 2.13 1.18
C LEU A 102 13.68 3.08 1.94
N LEU A 103 12.51 3.39 1.39
CA LEU A 103 11.54 4.27 2.06
C LEU A 103 11.00 3.62 3.33
N LEU A 104 10.73 2.31 3.30
CA LEU A 104 10.30 1.59 4.50
C LEU A 104 11.35 1.66 5.61
N ASN A 105 12.63 1.60 5.30
CA ASN A 105 13.70 1.79 6.29
C ASN A 105 13.62 3.15 6.98
N VAL A 106 13.33 4.20 6.20
CA VAL A 106 13.27 5.58 6.72
C VAL A 106 12.08 5.80 7.65
N ILE A 107 10.90 5.24 7.28
CA ILE A 107 9.64 5.50 8.02
C ILE A 107 9.38 4.50 9.14
N SER A 108 10.12 3.37 9.20
CA SER A 108 9.95 2.35 10.23
C SER A 108 10.68 2.73 11.52
N GLY A 109 10.12 2.30 12.64
CA GLY A 109 10.79 2.42 13.95
C GLY A 109 9.82 2.70 15.08
N TYR A 110 10.38 2.67 16.29
CA TYR A 110 9.63 2.96 17.50
C TYR A 110 9.37 4.46 17.66
N ASP A 111 8.11 4.80 17.93
CA ASP A 111 7.70 6.14 18.29
C ASP A 111 7.01 6.14 19.66
N LYS A 112 7.56 6.89 20.61
CA LYS A 112 7.00 7.02 21.97
C LYS A 112 5.58 7.63 22.00
N ASN A 113 5.19 8.35 20.96
CA ASN A 113 3.88 8.99 20.86
C ASN A 113 2.80 8.03 20.32
N ASP A 114 3.19 6.88 19.76
CA ASP A 114 2.29 5.81 19.34
C ASP A 114 2.52 4.56 20.19
N GLN A 115 1.65 4.31 21.15
CA GLN A 115 1.75 3.15 22.05
C GLN A 115 1.65 1.81 21.32
N THR A 116 1.14 1.78 20.10
CA THR A 116 1.07 0.57 19.27
C THR A 116 2.34 0.36 18.44
N SER A 117 3.25 1.33 18.44
CA SER A 117 4.50 1.28 17.70
C SER A 117 5.42 0.17 18.25
N SER A 118 5.93 -0.67 17.35
CA SER A 118 6.79 -1.81 17.68
C SER A 118 8.18 -1.35 18.11
N LYS A 119 8.69 -1.96 19.18
CA LYS A 119 10.07 -1.76 19.66
C LYS A 119 11.10 -2.66 18.95
N GLU A 120 10.64 -3.51 18.04
CA GLU A 120 11.53 -4.37 17.26
C GLU A 120 12.49 -3.55 16.40
N ILE A 121 13.75 -3.98 16.39
CA ILE A 121 14.81 -3.31 15.63
C ILE A 121 14.44 -3.27 14.14
N VAL A 122 14.63 -2.11 13.53
CA VAL A 122 14.47 -1.95 12.09
C VAL A 122 15.64 -2.62 11.38
N LYS A 123 15.35 -3.65 10.58
CA LYS A 123 16.35 -4.29 9.72
C LYS A 123 16.57 -3.44 8.48
N ASP A 124 17.74 -3.56 7.86
CA ASP A 124 17.98 -2.97 6.54
C ASP A 124 17.28 -3.80 5.47
N TYR A 125 16.04 -3.43 5.13
CA TYR A 125 15.22 -4.19 4.19
C TYR A 125 15.85 -4.27 2.80
N ALA A 126 16.60 -3.26 2.37
CA ALA A 126 17.23 -3.24 1.06
C ALA A 126 18.30 -4.35 0.91
N LYS A 127 18.96 -4.75 1.99
CA LYS A 127 19.95 -5.84 1.97
C LYS A 127 19.36 -7.21 1.67
N TYR A 128 18.05 -7.39 1.92
CA TYR A 128 17.40 -8.68 1.72
C TYR A 128 16.79 -8.87 0.32
N LEU A 129 16.83 -7.86 -0.55
CA LEU A 129 16.20 -7.91 -1.87
C LEU A 129 16.77 -8.99 -2.81
N ASN A 130 18.03 -9.35 -2.62
CA ASN A 130 18.71 -10.36 -3.42
C ASN A 130 18.98 -11.67 -2.64
N THR A 131 18.30 -11.85 -1.52
CA THR A 131 18.42 -13.08 -0.73
C THR A 131 17.76 -14.24 -1.48
N ASP A 132 18.37 -15.41 -1.44
CA ASP A 132 17.76 -16.63 -1.95
C ASP A 132 16.47 -16.95 -1.18
N ILE A 133 15.36 -17.05 -1.91
CA ILE A 133 14.03 -17.34 -1.39
C ILE A 133 13.54 -18.75 -1.76
N SER A 134 14.39 -19.59 -2.35
CA SER A 134 14.03 -20.94 -2.82
C SER A 134 13.44 -21.84 -1.72
N ASN A 135 13.79 -21.57 -0.46
CA ASN A 135 13.29 -22.29 0.70
C ASN A 135 11.97 -21.75 1.28
N LEU A 136 11.45 -20.64 0.75
CA LEU A 136 10.18 -20.07 1.23
C LEU A 136 9.01 -20.89 0.71
N LYS A 137 8.06 -21.18 1.60
CA LYS A 137 6.78 -21.79 1.23
C LYS A 137 5.77 -20.69 0.97
N VAL A 138 5.28 -20.63 -0.27
CA VAL A 138 4.20 -19.70 -0.65
C VAL A 138 2.88 -20.46 -0.63
N ALA A 139 1.90 -19.96 0.09
CA ALA A 139 0.54 -20.50 0.12
C ALA A 139 -0.42 -19.57 -0.60
N ILE A 140 -1.26 -20.13 -1.47
CA ILE A 140 -2.32 -19.40 -2.17
C ILE A 140 -3.66 -19.84 -1.58
N PRO A 141 -4.44 -18.94 -0.94
CA PRO A 141 -5.76 -19.28 -0.42
C PRO A 141 -6.74 -19.51 -1.57
N THR A 142 -7.03 -20.76 -1.87
CA THR A 142 -7.91 -21.15 -3.00
C THR A 142 -9.33 -20.57 -2.89
N TYR A 143 -9.78 -20.28 -1.67
CA TYR A 143 -11.06 -19.61 -1.44
C TYR A 143 -11.18 -18.28 -2.19
N TYR A 144 -10.10 -17.52 -2.33
CA TYR A 144 -10.09 -16.25 -3.05
C TYR A 144 -9.97 -16.40 -4.57
N LEU A 145 -9.60 -17.59 -5.07
CA LEU A 145 -9.50 -17.87 -6.50
C LEU A 145 -10.75 -18.56 -7.05
N ASN A 146 -11.92 -18.11 -6.61
CA ASN A 146 -13.20 -18.65 -7.04
C ASN A 146 -13.61 -18.14 -8.45
N GLU A 147 -14.77 -18.60 -8.94
CA GLU A 147 -15.27 -18.30 -10.30
C GLU A 147 -15.65 -16.83 -10.51
N LYS A 148 -15.80 -16.04 -9.42
CA LYS A 148 -16.17 -14.62 -9.50
C LYS A 148 -14.98 -13.71 -9.85
N ILE A 149 -13.76 -14.25 -9.80
CA ILE A 149 -12.55 -13.48 -10.14
C ILE A 149 -12.34 -13.55 -11.65
N ASP A 150 -12.04 -12.40 -12.25
CA ASP A 150 -11.68 -12.30 -13.66
C ASP A 150 -10.56 -13.30 -14.00
N LYS A 151 -10.73 -13.98 -15.14
CA LYS A 151 -9.78 -15.02 -15.59
C LYS A 151 -8.37 -14.47 -15.79
N THR A 152 -8.25 -13.22 -16.26
CA THR A 152 -6.95 -12.58 -16.46
C THR A 152 -6.21 -12.39 -15.13
N VAL A 153 -6.93 -11.95 -14.09
CA VAL A 153 -6.38 -11.81 -12.73
C VAL A 153 -5.98 -13.18 -12.19
N LYS A 154 -6.87 -14.17 -12.30
CA LYS A 154 -6.62 -15.54 -11.83
C LYS A 154 -5.39 -16.18 -12.46
N ASN A 155 -5.11 -15.90 -13.72
CA ASN A 155 -3.96 -16.44 -14.44
C ASN A 155 -2.63 -15.74 -14.11
N LYS A 156 -2.67 -14.62 -13.37
CA LYS A 156 -1.48 -13.86 -12.94
C LYS A 156 -1.06 -14.17 -11.51
N VAL A 157 -1.89 -14.86 -10.75
CA VAL A 157 -1.62 -15.35 -9.39
C VAL A 157 -1.18 -16.80 -9.44
#